data_f6d9ac682fc6fec6d6c485c20b3f4af4
#
_entry.id   f6d9ac682fc6fec6d6c485c20b3f4af4
#
_cell.length_a   1.000
_cell.length_b   1.000
_cell.length_c   1.000
_cell.angle_alpha   90.00
_cell.angle_beta   90.00
_cell.angle_gamma   90.00
#
_symmetry.space_group_name_H-M   'P 1'
#
loop_
_entity.id
_entity.type
_entity.pdbx_description
1 polymer ?
#
loop_
_entity_poly.entity_id
_entity_poly.type
_entity_poly.pdbx_seq_one_letter_code
_entity_poly.pdbx_strand_id
1 'polypeptide(L)'
;HDDLCELLDEMGLKQKRLGVEYEAYGLTGRSAMRLNTALDGYARLVDMSELISELRLVKSAEEIVYARKAAELADKAWDAAVEMAHAGADEGHILAAMQGEIFKGGGDYPGNEFIIGSGTDALLCRYFSGRKMLAEIDQLTLEWAGAYRHYHAAMMRTIPIGQPRS
;
A
#
# COMPACT_ATOMS: atom_id res chain seq x y z
N HIS A 1 -19.52 0.47 23.73
CA HIS A 1 -20.88 0.83 23.33
C HIS A 1 -21.24 2.20 23.94
N ASP A 2 -21.14 2.30 25.23
CA ASP A 2 -21.51 3.52 25.98
C ASP A 2 -20.58 4.68 25.60
N ASP A 3 -19.27 4.46 25.55
CA ASP A 3 -18.25 5.46 25.17
C ASP A 3 -18.50 6.07 23.78
N LEU A 4 -18.99 5.28 22.80
CA LEU A 4 -19.29 5.82 21.46
C LEU A 4 -20.53 6.71 21.47
N CYS A 5 -21.58 6.30 22.17
CA CYS A 5 -22.80 7.10 22.29
C CYS A 5 -22.54 8.39 23.08
N GLU A 6 -21.72 8.33 24.14
CA GLU A 6 -21.31 9.52 24.91
C GLU A 6 -20.55 10.51 24.00
N LEU A 7 -19.56 10.05 23.24
CA LEU A 7 -18.83 10.89 22.29
C LEU A 7 -19.76 11.52 21.24
N LEU A 8 -20.70 10.75 20.70
CA LEU A 8 -21.66 11.25 19.71
C LEU A 8 -22.65 12.24 20.33
N ASP A 9 -23.02 12.06 21.61
CA ASP A 9 -23.86 13.02 22.35
C ASP A 9 -23.10 14.34 22.58
N GLU A 10 -21.84 14.30 22.99
CA GLU A 10 -20.98 15.49 23.11
C GLU A 10 -20.87 16.27 21.81
N MET A 11 -20.84 15.57 20.66
CA MET A 11 -20.82 16.17 19.34
C MET A 11 -22.21 16.62 18.83
N GLY A 12 -23.29 16.40 19.59
CA GLY A 12 -24.66 16.75 19.20
C GLY A 12 -25.19 15.92 18.02
N LEU A 13 -24.73 14.67 17.87
CA LEU A 13 -25.03 13.81 16.72
C LEU A 13 -26.17 12.81 16.96
N LYS A 14 -26.79 12.82 18.14
CA LYS A 14 -28.00 12.03 18.42
C LYS A 14 -29.13 12.34 17.45
N GLN A 15 -29.81 11.29 16.96
CA GLN A 15 -30.89 11.39 15.96
C GLN A 15 -30.46 12.02 14.62
N LYS A 16 -29.16 12.08 14.34
CA LYS A 16 -28.62 12.53 13.04
C LYS A 16 -28.40 11.36 12.10
N ARG A 17 -28.12 11.69 10.82
CA ARG A 17 -27.62 10.75 9.82
C ARG A 17 -26.11 10.67 9.96
N LEU A 18 -25.59 9.46 10.16
CA LEU A 18 -24.16 9.18 10.26
C LEU A 18 -23.72 8.31 9.09
N GLY A 19 -22.72 8.77 8.35
CA GLY A 19 -22.09 7.99 7.29
C GLY A 19 -21.15 6.93 7.87
N VAL A 20 -21.20 5.73 7.32
CA VAL A 20 -20.31 4.62 7.69
C VAL A 20 -19.67 4.06 6.42
N GLU A 21 -18.35 3.95 6.43
CA GLU A 21 -17.61 3.27 5.35
C GLU A 21 -17.57 1.75 5.63
N TYR A 22 -18.59 1.04 5.16
CA TYR A 22 -18.70 -0.42 5.38
C TYR A 22 -17.64 -1.23 4.64
N GLU A 23 -17.01 -0.69 3.61
CA GLU A 23 -15.91 -1.30 2.87
C GLU A 23 -14.52 -0.93 3.41
N ALA A 24 -14.46 -0.15 4.50
CA ALA A 24 -13.18 0.18 5.12
C ALA A 24 -12.42 -1.07 5.56
N TYR A 25 -11.13 -1.17 5.19
CA TYR A 25 -10.27 -2.33 5.46
C TYR A 25 -10.28 -2.78 6.94
N GLY A 26 -10.38 -1.84 7.87
CA GLY A 26 -10.40 -2.11 9.30
C GLY A 26 -11.78 -2.48 9.86
N LEU A 27 -12.85 -2.31 9.11
CA LEU A 27 -14.22 -2.60 9.57
C LEU A 27 -14.60 -4.03 9.22
N THR A 28 -14.33 -4.96 10.13
CA THR A 28 -14.75 -6.36 9.94
C THR A 28 -16.27 -6.49 9.96
N GLY A 29 -16.83 -7.54 9.32
CA GLY A 29 -18.26 -7.81 9.35
C GLY A 29 -18.82 -7.86 10.77
N ARG A 30 -18.08 -8.48 11.73
CA ARG A 30 -18.48 -8.50 13.14
C ARG A 30 -18.55 -7.10 13.76
N SER A 31 -17.56 -6.25 13.45
CA SER A 31 -17.51 -4.88 13.95
C SER A 31 -18.64 -4.04 13.36
N ALA A 32 -18.96 -4.21 12.08
CA ALA A 32 -20.08 -3.55 11.42
C ALA A 32 -21.43 -3.95 12.06
N MET A 33 -21.66 -5.24 12.31
CA MET A 33 -22.87 -5.71 13.01
C MET A 33 -23.00 -5.11 14.40
N ARG A 34 -21.90 -5.08 15.18
CA ARG A 34 -21.89 -4.48 16.53
C ARG A 34 -22.17 -2.97 16.47
N LEU A 35 -21.60 -2.26 15.49
CA LEU A 35 -21.85 -0.83 15.29
C LEU A 35 -23.34 -0.58 14.98
N ASN A 36 -23.91 -1.32 14.05
CA ASN A 36 -25.32 -1.19 13.69
C ASN A 36 -26.24 -1.44 14.90
N THR A 37 -25.97 -2.51 15.66
CA THR A 37 -26.72 -2.82 16.88
C THR A 37 -26.57 -1.73 17.94
N ALA A 38 -25.36 -1.18 18.11
CA ALA A 38 -25.07 -0.17 19.11
C ALA A 38 -25.79 1.15 18.86
N LEU A 39 -25.96 1.51 17.59
CA LEU A 39 -26.56 2.78 17.19
C LEU A 39 -28.02 2.63 16.70
N ASP A 40 -28.59 1.45 16.85
CA ASP A 40 -30.02 1.23 16.54
C ASP A 40 -30.91 2.09 17.46
N GLY A 41 -31.82 2.86 16.85
CA GLY A 41 -32.64 3.84 17.55
C GLY A 41 -31.91 5.08 18.06
N TYR A 42 -30.56 5.10 18.04
CA TYR A 42 -29.74 6.25 18.43
C TYR A 42 -29.51 7.22 17.27
N ALA A 43 -29.10 6.73 16.11
CA ALA A 43 -28.84 7.51 14.91
C ALA A 43 -29.21 6.71 13.65
N ARG A 44 -29.43 7.42 12.53
CA ARG A 44 -29.63 6.77 11.24
C ARG A 44 -28.31 6.53 10.53
N LEU A 45 -27.85 5.28 10.45
CA LEU A 45 -26.67 4.92 9.68
C LEU A 45 -26.96 4.90 8.18
N VAL A 46 -26.02 5.41 7.39
CA VAL A 46 -26.07 5.47 5.93
C VAL A 46 -24.73 4.95 5.39
N ASP A 47 -24.79 4.09 4.41
CA ASP A 47 -23.58 3.64 3.72
C ASP A 47 -22.94 4.80 2.94
N MET A 48 -21.70 5.08 3.24
CA MET A 48 -20.87 6.12 2.62
C MET A 48 -19.49 5.56 2.23
N SER A 49 -19.42 4.27 1.91
CA SER A 49 -18.18 3.55 1.60
C SER A 49 -17.32 4.20 0.51
N GLU A 50 -17.96 4.83 -0.47
CA GLU A 50 -17.26 5.48 -1.59
C GLU A 50 -16.81 6.93 -1.29
N LEU A 51 -17.35 7.58 -0.25
CA LEU A 51 -17.18 9.03 -0.04
C LEU A 51 -15.72 9.46 0.01
N ILE A 52 -14.91 8.78 0.83
CA ILE A 52 -13.49 9.17 0.99
C ILE A 52 -12.70 8.84 -0.27
N SER A 53 -13.03 7.72 -0.94
CA SER A 53 -12.42 7.35 -2.22
C SER A 53 -12.68 8.43 -3.28
N GLU A 54 -13.90 8.89 -3.41
CA GLU A 54 -14.28 9.97 -4.34
C GLU A 54 -13.58 11.30 -4.02
N LEU A 55 -13.54 11.69 -2.74
CA LEU A 55 -12.84 12.90 -2.31
C LEU A 55 -11.34 12.88 -2.59
N ARG A 56 -10.73 11.69 -2.60
CA ARG A 56 -9.30 11.49 -2.86
C ARG A 56 -8.94 11.39 -4.34
N LEU A 57 -9.89 11.28 -5.25
CA LEU A 57 -9.62 11.14 -6.69
C LEU A 57 -8.88 12.36 -7.25
N VAL A 58 -9.36 13.55 -6.92
CA VAL A 58 -8.80 14.82 -7.41
C VAL A 58 -7.84 15.38 -6.36
N LYS A 59 -6.56 15.47 -6.72
CA LYS A 59 -5.50 15.95 -5.82
C LYS A 59 -5.36 17.47 -5.94
N SER A 60 -5.13 18.13 -4.80
CA SER A 60 -4.70 19.54 -4.78
C SER A 60 -3.27 19.71 -5.33
N ALA A 61 -2.85 20.92 -5.55
CA ALA A 61 -1.48 21.22 -6.00
C ALA A 61 -0.44 20.76 -4.98
N GLU A 62 -0.73 20.87 -3.68
CA GLU A 62 0.16 20.41 -2.60
C GLU A 62 0.25 18.89 -2.54
N GLU A 63 -0.87 18.19 -2.68
CA GLU A 63 -0.90 16.73 -2.76
C GLU A 63 -0.12 16.19 -3.96
N ILE A 64 -0.17 16.88 -5.10
CA ILE A 64 0.64 16.54 -6.27
C ILE A 64 2.14 16.66 -5.98
N VAL A 65 2.58 17.63 -5.17
CA VAL A 65 3.99 17.71 -4.75
C VAL A 65 4.40 16.47 -3.97
N TYR A 66 3.57 15.99 -3.05
CA TYR A 66 3.84 14.76 -2.29
C TYR A 66 3.83 13.51 -3.17
N ALA A 67 2.87 13.41 -4.09
CA ALA A 67 2.83 12.32 -5.05
C ALA A 67 4.07 12.28 -5.96
N ARG A 68 4.56 13.43 -6.42
CA ARG A 68 5.82 13.54 -7.20
C ARG A 68 7.01 13.11 -6.36
N LYS A 69 7.07 13.52 -5.09
CA LYS A 69 8.14 13.09 -4.18
C LYS A 69 8.13 11.58 -3.96
N ALA A 70 6.94 10.98 -3.80
CA ALA A 70 6.80 9.54 -3.72
C ALA A 70 7.31 8.84 -5.01
N ALA A 71 7.02 9.41 -6.19
CA ALA A 71 7.51 8.89 -7.46
C ALA A 71 9.05 8.94 -7.57
N GLU A 72 9.68 10.06 -7.17
CA GLU A 72 11.15 10.16 -7.11
C GLU A 72 11.78 9.09 -6.22
N LEU A 73 11.14 8.76 -5.09
CA LEU A 73 11.61 7.70 -4.20
C LEU A 73 11.43 6.31 -4.83
N ALA A 74 10.32 6.10 -5.56
CA ALA A 74 10.12 4.86 -6.30
C ALA A 74 11.16 4.66 -7.40
N ASP A 75 11.55 5.72 -8.11
CA ASP A 75 12.60 5.70 -9.13
C ASP A 75 13.96 5.34 -8.51
N LYS A 76 14.33 5.94 -7.37
CA LYS A 76 15.55 5.59 -6.65
C LYS A 76 15.60 4.14 -6.19
N ALA A 77 14.47 3.61 -5.72
CA ALA A 77 14.38 2.20 -5.37
C ALA A 77 14.54 1.30 -6.60
N TRP A 78 14.01 1.72 -7.75
CA TRP A 78 14.23 1.03 -9.03
C TRP A 78 15.72 1.03 -9.43
N ASP A 79 16.39 2.17 -9.37
CA ASP A 79 17.81 2.28 -9.70
C ASP A 79 18.65 1.32 -8.84
N ALA A 80 18.39 1.29 -7.53
CA ALA A 80 19.06 0.37 -6.62
C ALA A 80 18.78 -1.12 -6.97
N ALA A 81 17.56 -1.45 -7.38
CA ALA A 81 17.24 -2.80 -7.83
C ALA A 81 17.98 -3.18 -9.10
N VAL A 82 18.04 -2.28 -10.09
CA VAL A 82 18.74 -2.51 -11.36
C VAL A 82 20.22 -2.70 -11.15
N GLU A 83 20.84 -1.89 -10.27
CA GLU A 83 22.27 -2.00 -9.94
C GLU A 83 22.63 -3.36 -9.33
N MET A 84 21.73 -3.92 -8.51
CA MET A 84 21.97 -5.17 -7.79
C MET A 84 21.47 -6.42 -8.53
N ALA A 85 20.66 -6.28 -9.57
CA ALA A 85 20.01 -7.39 -10.28
C ALA A 85 20.98 -8.09 -11.24
N HIS A 86 21.75 -9.03 -10.73
CA HIS A 86 22.67 -9.86 -11.52
C HIS A 86 22.61 -11.34 -11.06
N ALA A 87 23.14 -12.24 -11.87
CA ALA A 87 23.26 -13.65 -11.50
C ALA A 87 23.97 -13.81 -10.15
N GLY A 88 23.43 -14.61 -9.25
CA GLY A 88 23.94 -14.82 -7.91
C GLY A 88 23.57 -13.72 -6.90
N ALA A 89 22.80 -12.70 -7.28
CA ALA A 89 22.29 -11.72 -6.31
C ALA A 89 21.20 -12.33 -5.43
N ASP A 90 21.16 -11.92 -4.16
CA ASP A 90 20.14 -12.32 -3.19
C ASP A 90 18.94 -11.37 -3.26
N GLU A 91 17.73 -11.91 -3.47
CA GLU A 91 16.48 -11.14 -3.53
C GLU A 91 16.25 -10.29 -2.28
N GLY A 92 16.61 -10.80 -1.10
CA GLY A 92 16.47 -10.07 0.16
C GLY A 92 17.40 -8.87 0.25
N HIS A 93 18.62 -8.97 -0.31
CA HIS A 93 19.53 -7.83 -0.39
C HIS A 93 19.01 -6.76 -1.35
N ILE A 94 18.42 -7.15 -2.47
CA ILE A 94 17.78 -6.23 -3.42
C ILE A 94 16.62 -5.50 -2.71
N LEU A 95 15.75 -6.22 -2.01
CA LEU A 95 14.66 -5.61 -1.24
C LEU A 95 15.17 -4.62 -0.18
N ALA A 96 16.21 -5.00 0.55
CA ALA A 96 16.80 -4.14 1.58
C ALA A 96 17.35 -2.84 0.99
N ALA A 97 18.00 -2.91 -0.18
CA ALA A 97 18.50 -1.74 -0.89
C ALA A 97 17.35 -0.84 -1.36
N MET A 98 16.32 -1.41 -1.98
CA MET A 98 15.14 -0.67 -2.46
C MET A 98 14.45 0.08 -1.31
N GLN A 99 14.17 -0.59 -0.20
CA GLN A 99 13.56 0.03 0.98
C GLN A 99 14.48 1.08 1.60
N GLY A 100 15.79 0.81 1.62
CA GLY A 100 16.80 1.74 2.10
C GLY A 100 16.75 3.08 1.36
N GLU A 101 16.58 3.09 0.04
CA GLU A 101 16.46 4.32 -0.75
C GLU A 101 15.19 5.12 -0.42
N ILE A 102 14.06 4.44 -0.16
CA ILE A 102 12.85 5.13 0.30
C ILE A 102 13.10 5.87 1.61
N PHE A 103 13.64 5.18 2.62
CA PHE A 103 13.87 5.77 3.95
C PHE A 103 14.99 6.83 3.95
N LYS A 104 16.09 6.61 3.26
CA LYS A 104 17.16 7.61 3.07
C LYS A 104 16.64 8.90 2.43
N GLY A 105 15.66 8.77 1.54
CA GLY A 105 14.99 9.89 0.89
C GLY A 105 13.94 10.60 1.74
N GLY A 106 13.74 10.19 2.98
CA GLY A 106 12.72 10.73 3.90
C GLY A 106 11.32 10.21 3.64
N GLY A 107 11.22 9.05 3.00
CA GLY A 107 9.95 8.38 2.71
C GLY A 107 9.37 7.63 3.91
N ASP A 108 8.13 7.23 3.77
CA ASP A 108 7.36 6.48 4.75
C ASP A 108 7.31 4.99 4.38
N TYR A 109 6.80 4.16 5.28
CA TYR A 109 6.41 2.79 4.95
C TYR A 109 5.30 2.79 3.90
N PRO A 110 5.40 1.95 2.86
CA PRO A 110 4.32 1.78 1.90
C PRO A 110 3.12 1.07 2.52
N GLY A 111 1.94 1.25 1.91
CA GLY A 111 0.71 0.58 2.35
C GLY A 111 0.70 -0.94 2.18
N ASN A 112 1.53 -1.45 1.25
CA ASN A 112 1.79 -2.88 1.06
C ASN A 112 3.29 -3.14 1.13
N GLU A 113 3.67 -4.37 1.44
CA GLU A 113 5.05 -4.85 1.36
C GLU A 113 5.58 -4.74 -0.07
N PHE A 114 6.89 -4.59 -0.21
CA PHE A 114 7.55 -4.78 -1.48
C PHE A 114 7.53 -6.26 -1.84
N ILE A 115 7.27 -6.52 -3.11
CA ILE A 115 7.16 -7.86 -3.66
C ILE A 115 8.32 -8.09 -4.60
N ILE A 116 9.00 -9.22 -4.44
CA ILE A 116 10.09 -9.67 -5.31
C ILE A 116 9.96 -11.17 -5.56
N GLY A 117 10.20 -11.60 -6.77
CA GLY A 117 10.22 -13.02 -7.10
C GLY A 117 10.95 -13.29 -8.40
N SER A 118 11.74 -14.35 -8.41
CA SER A 118 12.49 -14.82 -9.59
C SER A 118 12.04 -16.19 -10.06
N GLY A 119 12.34 -16.53 -11.31
CA GLY A 119 11.99 -17.79 -11.94
C GLY A 119 10.49 -18.09 -11.84
N THR A 120 10.14 -19.27 -11.36
CA THR A 120 8.75 -19.71 -11.19
C THR A 120 8.00 -18.93 -10.11
N ASP A 121 8.73 -18.41 -9.12
CA ASP A 121 8.12 -17.65 -8.01
C ASP A 121 7.67 -16.24 -8.45
N ALA A 122 8.19 -15.74 -9.58
CA ALA A 122 7.70 -14.52 -10.20
C ALA A 122 6.20 -14.54 -10.53
N LEU A 123 5.62 -15.74 -10.72
CA LEU A 123 4.17 -15.91 -10.95
C LEU A 123 3.34 -15.78 -9.67
N LEU A 124 3.94 -16.00 -8.50
CA LEU A 124 3.30 -15.97 -7.19
C LEU A 124 4.11 -15.14 -6.19
N CYS A 125 4.79 -14.10 -6.65
CA CYS A 125 5.77 -13.35 -5.88
C CYS A 125 5.20 -12.71 -4.60
N ARG A 126 3.90 -12.46 -4.52
CA ARG A 126 3.24 -12.02 -3.28
C ARG A 126 3.35 -13.03 -2.14
N TYR A 127 3.50 -14.32 -2.45
CA TYR A 127 3.55 -15.40 -1.45
C TYR A 127 4.97 -15.92 -1.18
N PHE A 128 5.91 -15.69 -2.10
CA PHE A 128 7.24 -16.31 -2.08
C PHE A 128 8.40 -15.31 -2.13
N SER A 129 8.17 -14.07 -1.75
CA SER A 129 9.15 -12.99 -1.87
C SER A 129 10.45 -13.21 -1.08
N GLY A 130 11.57 -12.84 -1.70
CA GLY A 130 12.81 -12.49 -1.01
C GLY A 130 13.61 -13.64 -0.43
N ARG A 131 13.57 -14.82 -1.04
CA ARG A 131 14.22 -16.01 -0.47
C ARG A 131 15.18 -16.75 -1.39
N LYS A 132 15.44 -16.23 -2.57
CA LYS A 132 16.25 -16.89 -3.59
C LYS A 132 17.46 -16.08 -4.02
N MET A 133 18.41 -16.81 -4.58
CA MET A 133 19.50 -16.24 -5.37
C MET A 133 19.11 -16.28 -6.85
N LEU A 134 19.35 -15.20 -7.56
CA LEU A 134 19.07 -15.11 -8.98
C LEU A 134 19.95 -16.09 -9.78
N ALA A 135 19.33 -16.85 -10.69
CA ALA A 135 20.06 -17.76 -11.58
C ALA A 135 20.82 -17.00 -12.69
N GLU A 136 21.70 -17.71 -13.41
CA GLU A 136 22.45 -17.11 -14.53
C GLU A 136 21.53 -16.61 -15.66
N ILE A 137 20.43 -17.32 -15.90
CA ILE A 137 19.35 -16.91 -16.82
C ILE A 137 18.05 -16.95 -16.01
N ASP A 138 17.49 -15.79 -15.76
CA ASP A 138 16.33 -15.63 -14.89
C ASP A 138 15.48 -14.45 -15.33
N GLN A 139 14.35 -14.27 -14.66
CA GLN A 139 13.60 -13.03 -14.66
C GLN A 139 13.29 -12.64 -13.21
N LEU A 140 13.44 -11.39 -12.89
CA LEU A 140 13.13 -10.81 -11.57
C LEU A 140 11.92 -9.91 -11.73
N THR A 141 10.81 -10.25 -11.08
CA THR A 141 9.63 -9.40 -11.00
C THR A 141 9.61 -8.67 -9.66
N LEU A 142 9.38 -7.37 -9.74
CA LEU A 142 9.33 -6.43 -8.61
C LEU A 142 8.00 -5.68 -8.63
N GLU A 143 7.36 -5.56 -7.47
CA GLU A 143 6.25 -4.62 -7.23
C GLU A 143 6.57 -3.82 -5.96
N TRP A 144 6.54 -2.50 -6.05
CA TRP A 144 6.87 -1.62 -4.92
C TRP A 144 6.16 -0.27 -5.03
N ALA A 145 6.27 0.52 -3.97
CA ALA A 145 5.82 1.90 -4.01
C ALA A 145 6.82 2.81 -3.27
N GLY A 146 7.12 3.96 -3.85
CA GLY A 146 7.60 5.07 -3.06
C GLY A 146 6.44 5.65 -2.25
N ALA A 147 6.70 6.00 -1.00
CA ALA A 147 5.72 6.61 -0.12
C ALA A 147 6.30 7.86 0.53
N TYR A 148 5.55 8.97 0.49
CA TYR A 148 5.94 10.23 1.13
C TYR A 148 4.71 10.95 1.66
N ARG A 149 4.69 11.23 2.98
CA ARG A 149 3.51 11.81 3.64
C ARG A 149 2.23 11.03 3.34
N HIS A 150 2.34 9.69 3.29
CA HIS A 150 1.30 8.72 2.96
C HIS A 150 0.78 8.78 1.51
N TYR A 151 1.32 9.63 0.64
CA TYR A 151 1.09 9.55 -0.80
C TYR A 151 2.00 8.50 -1.42
N HIS A 152 1.47 7.71 -2.34
CA HIS A 152 2.16 6.58 -2.95
C HIS A 152 2.32 6.75 -4.44
N ALA A 153 3.45 6.25 -4.96
CA ALA A 153 3.67 6.00 -6.38
C ALA A 153 4.07 4.54 -6.55
N ALA A 154 3.12 3.71 -6.96
CA ALA A 154 3.31 2.27 -7.14
C ALA A 154 3.90 1.96 -8.51
N MET A 155 4.80 0.98 -8.56
CA MET A 155 5.42 0.48 -9.78
C MET A 155 5.50 -1.05 -9.75
N MET A 156 5.41 -1.65 -10.94
CA MET A 156 5.73 -3.06 -11.16
C MET A 156 6.64 -3.18 -12.38
N ARG A 157 7.74 -3.92 -12.28
CA ARG A 157 8.72 -4.11 -13.35
C ARG A 157 9.28 -5.52 -13.33
N THR A 158 9.75 -5.95 -14.48
CA THR A 158 10.50 -7.20 -14.64
C THR A 158 11.87 -6.91 -15.21
N ILE A 159 12.92 -7.45 -14.59
CA ILE A 159 14.30 -7.35 -15.04
C ILE A 159 14.72 -8.74 -15.59
N PRO A 160 15.13 -8.85 -16.86
CA PRO A 160 15.75 -10.06 -17.35
C PRO A 160 17.18 -10.17 -16.81
N ILE A 161 17.55 -11.34 -16.30
CA ILE A 161 18.90 -11.67 -15.84
C ILE A 161 19.56 -12.56 -16.91
N GLY A 162 20.79 -12.22 -17.29
CA GLY A 162 21.50 -12.91 -18.37
C GLY A 162 20.93 -12.58 -19.74
N GLN A 163 21.08 -13.51 -20.69
CA GLN A 163 20.53 -13.32 -22.04
C GLN A 163 19.06 -13.74 -22.07
N PRO A 164 18.14 -12.87 -22.56
CA PRO A 164 16.74 -13.24 -22.72
C PRO A 164 16.62 -14.49 -23.64
N ARG A 165 15.75 -15.40 -23.27
CA ARG A 165 15.39 -16.51 -24.16
C ARG A 165 14.55 -15.94 -25.32
N SER A 166 14.98 -16.23 -26.55
CA SER A 166 14.22 -15.91 -27.76
C SER A 166 12.92 -16.73 -27.84
#